data_16db158502c92107038aad52b7b00749
#
_entry.id   16db158502c92107038aad52b7b00749
#
_cell.length_a   1.000
_cell.length_b   1.000
_cell.length_c   1.000
_cell.angle_alpha   90.00
_cell.angle_beta   90.00
_cell.angle_gamma   90.00
#
_symmetry.space_group_name_H-M   'P 1'
#
loop_
_entity.id
_entity.type
_entity.pdbx_description
1 polymer ?
#
loop_
_entity_poly.entity_id
_entity_poly.type
_entity_poly.pdbx_seq_one_letter_code
_entity_poly.pdbx_strand_id
1 'polypeptide(L)'
;MFADVHSFYAGLNWTARQENYDFFKSAYEGFATDDLAKIANARQYAKNELPTGSNSKMRYFGVTGNVNYTYNTKYYIDLSYRVDGNSSYGSARKYAPFWSMGLGWNLHNEPFLKGNAVVNMLRLKASYGETGAASGALETDAYTYYRYVTDNRYMGWMGAVLGGFGNSRLSWQTTRETNLGTEFGLLENRVKGTFEVYTKRTDNLLSSMDLPLSMGFPSYRANIGEVENYGWEGSLQVYVVRNQARNINWMVGGQLVYNRNKITRLSDAIKQQTEAYMTKDAGDDDATGIQNLFYEGRPQYAIYAVKSLGIDPSTGKEIFLDKNGRITDRWRASDKVYCGSAEPLYRGNVNTMMQWGDFTFNASLGFYWGGKVYNATLRDRVEVTLYDIQNQNVDRRVLDNRWFEAGDVVFFKRLSNQASKATSRYVMDNNVLELQSVSMQYKLHSKWLANRFKLQSAILAVNLNDLIHWGSVRMERGTGYPYARNIQASVKLLF
;
A
#
# COMPACT_ATOMS: atom_id res chain seq x y z
N MET A 1 -8.11 38.09 18.99
CA MET A 1 -6.87 38.29 19.79
C MET A 1 -7.24 39.07 21.03
N PHE A 2 -6.80 38.63 22.19
CA PHE A 2 -6.91 39.39 23.43
C PHE A 2 -5.51 39.88 23.80
N ALA A 3 -5.37 41.19 24.05
CA ALA A 3 -4.14 41.84 24.49
C ALA A 3 -2.89 41.54 23.60
N ASP A 4 -3.03 41.42 22.30
CA ASP A 4 -1.96 41.16 21.28
C ASP A 4 -1.02 39.98 21.55
N VAL A 5 -1.22 39.28 22.68
CA VAL A 5 -0.36 38.18 23.17
C VAL A 5 -1.06 36.83 23.10
N HIS A 6 -2.39 36.83 23.20
CA HIS A 6 -3.20 35.63 23.25
C HIS A 6 -4.01 35.47 21.96
N SER A 7 -3.88 34.35 21.31
CA SER A 7 -4.72 33.96 20.16
C SER A 7 -5.46 32.68 20.51
N PHE A 8 -6.78 32.74 20.44
CA PHE A 8 -7.65 31.60 20.70
C PHE A 8 -8.55 31.37 19.48
N TYR A 9 -8.64 30.16 19.05
CA TYR A 9 -9.56 29.71 18.01
C TYR A 9 -10.29 28.45 18.48
N ALA A 10 -11.61 28.45 18.34
CA ALA A 10 -12.43 27.27 18.58
C ALA A 10 -13.33 27.04 17.36
N GLY A 11 -13.42 25.79 16.94
CA GLY A 11 -14.24 25.36 15.82
C GLY A 11 -15.09 24.15 16.19
N LEU A 12 -16.34 24.14 15.73
CA LEU A 12 -17.23 22.99 15.81
C LEU A 12 -17.62 22.62 14.39
N ASN A 13 -17.45 21.35 14.04
CA ASN A 13 -17.82 20.82 12.74
C ASN A 13 -18.66 19.56 12.92
N TRP A 14 -19.66 19.38 12.08
CA TRP A 14 -20.42 18.15 11.99
C TRP A 14 -20.48 17.67 10.56
N THR A 15 -20.47 16.35 10.38
CA THR A 15 -20.50 15.69 9.07
C THR A 15 -21.55 14.60 9.10
N ALA A 16 -22.43 14.58 8.12
CA ALA A 16 -23.34 13.47 7.87
C ALA A 16 -23.18 13.05 6.42
N ARG A 17 -22.97 11.76 6.20
CA ARG A 17 -22.77 11.19 4.86
C ARG A 17 -23.58 9.92 4.72
N GLN A 18 -24.23 9.77 3.59
CA GLN A 18 -24.85 8.52 3.17
C GLN A 18 -24.32 8.14 1.80
N GLU A 19 -23.87 6.93 1.69
CA GLU A 19 -23.46 6.31 0.44
C GLU A 19 -24.47 5.20 0.11
N ASN A 20 -24.99 5.24 -1.10
CA ASN A 20 -25.78 4.16 -1.68
C ASN A 20 -24.95 3.61 -2.84
N TYR A 21 -24.74 2.33 -2.86
CA TYR A 21 -24.08 1.63 -3.96
C TYR A 21 -25.02 0.58 -4.52
N ASP A 22 -25.37 0.74 -5.80
CA ASP A 22 -26.18 -0.21 -6.54
C ASP A 22 -25.30 -0.81 -7.65
N PHE A 23 -25.18 -2.11 -7.64
CA PHE A 23 -24.44 -2.87 -8.63
C PHE A 23 -25.35 -3.79 -9.38
N PHE A 24 -25.26 -3.76 -10.69
CA PHE A 24 -25.94 -4.69 -11.59
C PHE A 24 -24.96 -5.23 -12.62
N LYS A 25 -24.90 -6.53 -12.78
CA LYS A 25 -24.12 -7.23 -13.81
C LYS A 25 -25.02 -8.17 -14.58
N SER A 26 -24.93 -8.12 -15.91
CA SER A 26 -25.51 -9.12 -16.79
C SER A 26 -24.58 -9.35 -17.98
N ALA A 27 -24.49 -10.58 -18.42
CA ALA A 27 -23.74 -10.99 -19.60
C ALA A 27 -24.71 -11.57 -20.64
N TYR A 28 -24.44 -11.30 -21.90
CA TYR A 28 -25.32 -11.65 -23.02
C TYR A 28 -24.51 -12.32 -24.12
N GLU A 29 -25.18 -13.19 -24.91
CA GLU A 29 -24.60 -13.88 -26.06
C GLU A 29 -25.57 -13.96 -27.23
N GLY A 30 -25.06 -14.42 -28.38
CA GLY A 30 -25.86 -14.63 -29.59
C GLY A 30 -26.05 -13.36 -30.41
N PHE A 31 -25.07 -12.46 -30.40
CA PHE A 31 -25.03 -11.31 -31.30
C PHE A 31 -24.75 -11.77 -32.74
N ALA A 32 -25.43 -11.13 -33.72
CA ALA A 32 -25.25 -11.46 -35.12
C ALA A 32 -23.86 -11.09 -35.64
N THR A 33 -23.30 -9.98 -35.16
CA THR A 33 -21.93 -9.50 -35.46
C THR A 33 -21.41 -8.71 -34.27
N ASP A 34 -20.09 -8.58 -34.16
CA ASP A 34 -19.43 -7.84 -33.09
C ASP A 34 -19.77 -6.34 -33.14
N ASP A 35 -19.95 -5.79 -34.33
CA ASP A 35 -20.34 -4.39 -34.53
C ASP A 35 -21.75 -4.05 -33.99
N LEU A 36 -22.58 -5.06 -33.80
CA LEU A 36 -23.95 -4.94 -33.31
C LEU A 36 -24.13 -5.46 -31.88
N ALA A 37 -23.03 -5.54 -31.09
CA ALA A 37 -23.04 -6.03 -29.72
C ALA A 37 -23.70 -5.06 -28.72
N LYS A 38 -24.94 -4.72 -28.98
CA LYS A 38 -25.82 -3.96 -28.08
C LYS A 38 -26.75 -4.91 -27.36
N ILE A 39 -27.07 -4.66 -26.09
CA ILE A 39 -27.96 -5.49 -25.27
C ILE A 39 -29.29 -5.83 -26.01
N ALA A 40 -29.88 -4.85 -26.70
CA ALA A 40 -31.11 -5.04 -27.46
C ALA A 40 -31.02 -6.06 -28.63
N ASN A 41 -29.78 -6.36 -29.07
CA ASN A 41 -29.51 -7.28 -30.17
C ASN A 41 -29.04 -8.66 -29.68
N ALA A 42 -28.94 -8.85 -28.38
CA ALA A 42 -28.60 -10.15 -27.80
C ALA A 42 -29.73 -11.14 -27.91
N ARG A 43 -29.42 -12.40 -28.18
CA ARG A 43 -30.41 -13.46 -28.29
C ARG A 43 -30.81 -14.00 -26.91
N GLN A 44 -29.88 -14.06 -25.98
CA GLN A 44 -30.08 -14.61 -24.63
C GLN A 44 -28.99 -14.15 -23.64
N TYR A 45 -29.20 -14.46 -22.37
CA TYR A 45 -28.11 -14.35 -21.39
C TYR A 45 -26.99 -15.35 -21.70
N ALA A 46 -25.75 -14.95 -21.42
CA ALA A 46 -24.60 -15.84 -21.56
C ALA A 46 -24.77 -17.10 -20.71
N LYS A 47 -24.35 -18.23 -21.28
CA LYS A 47 -24.51 -19.54 -20.65
C LYS A 47 -23.85 -19.55 -19.27
N ASN A 48 -24.62 -19.96 -18.25
CA ASN A 48 -24.21 -20.00 -16.84
C ASN A 48 -23.97 -18.62 -16.18
N GLU A 49 -24.32 -17.52 -16.82
CA GLU A 49 -24.24 -16.17 -16.26
C GLU A 49 -25.60 -15.52 -16.14
N LEU A 50 -26.30 -15.78 -15.03
CA LEU A 50 -27.56 -15.08 -14.74
C LEU A 50 -27.28 -13.63 -14.29
N PRO A 51 -28.23 -12.71 -14.54
CA PRO A 51 -28.13 -11.35 -14.00
C PRO A 51 -27.92 -11.36 -12.49
N THR A 52 -26.97 -10.60 -12.01
CA THR A 52 -26.70 -10.44 -10.59
C THR A 52 -26.75 -8.98 -10.21
N GLY A 53 -27.14 -8.68 -8.99
CA GLY A 53 -27.15 -7.34 -8.46
C GLY A 53 -26.96 -7.35 -6.96
N SER A 54 -26.42 -6.25 -6.46
CA SER A 54 -26.33 -5.99 -5.04
C SER A 54 -26.51 -4.51 -4.79
N ASN A 55 -27.10 -4.18 -3.66
CA ASN A 55 -27.14 -2.82 -3.14
C ASN A 55 -26.57 -2.79 -1.75
N SER A 56 -25.85 -1.75 -1.43
CA SER A 56 -25.38 -1.49 -0.08
C SER A 56 -25.59 -0.02 0.29
N LYS A 57 -25.78 0.22 1.58
CA LYS A 57 -26.06 1.53 2.11
C LYS A 57 -25.24 1.77 3.36
N MET A 58 -24.29 2.68 3.27
CA MET A 58 -23.47 3.09 4.40
C MET A 58 -23.85 4.48 4.88
N ARG A 59 -23.95 4.65 6.19
CA ARG A 59 -24.18 5.94 6.83
C ARG A 59 -23.06 6.26 7.81
N TYR A 60 -22.59 7.47 7.72
CA TYR A 60 -21.56 8.02 8.57
C TYR A 60 -22.05 9.32 9.20
N PHE A 61 -21.74 9.52 10.48
CA PHE A 61 -22.01 10.73 11.22
C PHE A 61 -20.79 11.05 12.10
N GLY A 62 -20.37 12.31 12.15
CA GLY A 62 -19.25 12.74 12.96
C GLY A 62 -19.44 14.15 13.48
N VAL A 63 -19.06 14.39 14.73
CA VAL A 63 -18.99 15.72 15.35
C VAL A 63 -17.57 15.93 15.85
N THR A 64 -16.98 17.07 15.49
CA THR A 64 -15.60 17.43 15.88
C THR A 64 -15.57 18.80 16.50
N GLY A 65 -14.98 18.91 17.68
CA GLY A 65 -14.60 20.16 18.31
C GLY A 65 -13.09 20.33 18.28
N ASN A 66 -12.62 21.49 17.83
CA ASN A 66 -11.19 21.83 17.80
C ASN A 66 -10.96 23.12 18.59
N VAL A 67 -9.87 23.14 19.34
CA VAL A 67 -9.41 24.34 20.08
C VAL A 67 -7.93 24.52 19.79
N ASN A 68 -7.57 25.70 19.33
CA ASN A 68 -6.19 26.14 19.19
C ASN A 68 -5.96 27.35 20.08
N TYR A 69 -4.90 27.31 20.88
CA TYR A 69 -4.46 28.42 21.69
C TYR A 69 -2.99 28.70 21.42
N THR A 70 -2.66 29.94 21.16
CA THR A 70 -1.29 30.41 20.95
C THR A 70 -0.97 31.54 21.89
N TYR A 71 0.14 31.42 22.62
CA TYR A 71 0.64 32.45 23.54
C TYR A 71 1.89 33.11 22.93
N ASN A 72 1.82 34.43 22.78
CA ASN A 72 2.91 35.29 22.32
C ASN A 72 3.60 34.82 21.05
N THR A 73 2.85 34.16 20.16
CA THR A 73 3.38 33.50 18.94
C THR A 73 4.49 32.47 19.20
N LYS A 74 4.76 32.12 20.45
CA LYS A 74 5.83 31.24 20.90
C LYS A 74 5.37 29.83 21.19
N TYR A 75 4.33 29.71 22.00
CA TYR A 75 3.80 28.44 22.46
C TYR A 75 2.41 28.23 21.89
N TYR A 76 2.12 27.02 21.41
CA TYR A 76 0.77 26.69 20.98
C TYR A 76 0.33 25.32 21.48
N ILE A 77 -0.96 25.22 21.71
CA ILE A 77 -1.65 24.01 22.11
C ILE A 77 -2.82 23.79 21.13
N ASP A 78 -2.88 22.62 20.54
CA ASP A 78 -3.97 22.16 19.70
C ASP A 78 -4.68 21.02 20.39
N LEU A 79 -6.00 21.12 20.55
CA LEU A 79 -6.85 20.09 21.10
C LEU A 79 -7.94 19.75 20.08
N SER A 80 -8.14 18.47 19.83
CA SER A 80 -9.23 17.98 18.99
C SER A 80 -9.96 16.85 19.71
N TYR A 81 -11.29 16.92 19.69
CA TYR A 81 -12.15 15.84 20.14
C TYR A 81 -13.22 15.56 19.11
N ARG A 82 -13.38 14.28 18.75
CA ARG A 82 -14.29 13.84 17.71
C ARG A 82 -15.07 12.61 18.15
N VAL A 83 -16.35 12.59 17.84
CA VAL A 83 -17.18 11.38 17.97
C VAL A 83 -17.66 10.98 16.58
N ASP A 84 -17.31 9.78 16.16
CA ASP A 84 -17.69 9.22 14.88
C ASP A 84 -18.64 8.04 15.01
N GLY A 85 -19.60 7.95 14.11
CA GLY A 85 -20.52 6.83 13.98
C GLY A 85 -20.54 6.29 12.56
N ASN A 86 -20.56 4.96 12.41
CA ASN A 86 -20.65 4.30 11.11
C ASN A 86 -21.58 3.08 11.20
N SER A 87 -22.48 2.94 10.22
CA SER A 87 -23.46 1.85 10.16
C SER A 87 -22.87 0.47 9.92
N SER A 88 -21.62 0.39 9.43
CA SER A 88 -20.93 -0.90 9.17
C SER A 88 -20.43 -1.60 10.43
N TYR A 89 -20.43 -0.91 11.58
CA TYR A 89 -20.02 -1.52 12.85
C TYR A 89 -21.19 -2.08 13.64
N GLY A 90 -20.90 -3.06 14.50
CA GLY A 90 -21.87 -3.68 15.35
C GLY A 90 -22.60 -2.69 16.26
N SER A 91 -23.84 -3.00 16.62
CA SER A 91 -24.72 -2.11 17.38
C SER A 91 -24.11 -1.61 18.70
N ALA A 92 -23.28 -2.45 19.35
CA ALA A 92 -22.62 -2.11 20.61
C ALA A 92 -21.43 -1.14 20.45
N ARG A 93 -20.89 -0.97 19.23
CA ARG A 93 -19.67 -0.20 18.95
C ARG A 93 -19.84 0.75 17.76
N LYS A 94 -21.04 1.17 17.47
CA LYS A 94 -21.38 2.02 16.33
C LYS A 94 -20.73 3.41 16.41
N TYR A 95 -20.58 3.95 17.62
CA TYR A 95 -19.98 5.25 17.90
C TYR A 95 -18.67 5.08 18.66
N ALA A 96 -17.66 5.87 18.28
CA ALA A 96 -16.36 5.88 18.93
C ALA A 96 -15.85 7.31 19.12
N PRO A 97 -15.37 7.67 20.31
CA PRO A 97 -14.70 8.94 20.56
C PRO A 97 -13.21 8.81 20.19
N PHE A 98 -12.67 9.89 19.60
CA PHE A 98 -11.26 10.07 19.30
C PHE A 98 -10.80 11.43 19.76
N TRP A 99 -9.54 11.55 20.13
CA TRP A 99 -8.99 12.81 20.58
C TRP A 99 -7.52 12.94 20.25
N SER A 100 -7.05 14.17 20.14
CA SER A 100 -5.64 14.45 19.95
C SER A 100 -5.25 15.74 20.65
N MET A 101 -3.99 15.79 21.08
CA MET A 101 -3.35 16.95 21.68
C MET A 101 -2.01 17.20 20.96
N GLY A 102 -1.79 18.42 20.54
CA GLY A 102 -0.55 18.91 19.98
C GLY A 102 0.02 20.03 20.84
N LEU A 103 1.34 20.03 21.01
CA LEU A 103 2.11 21.08 21.66
C LEU A 103 3.19 21.57 20.71
N GLY A 104 3.44 22.85 20.67
CA GLY A 104 4.51 23.39 19.89
C GLY A 104 5.18 24.60 20.51
N TRP A 105 6.47 24.69 20.22
CA TRP A 105 7.33 25.77 20.66
C TRP A 105 8.07 26.38 19.49
N ASN A 106 7.75 27.63 19.19
CA ASN A 106 8.42 28.44 18.17
C ASN A 106 9.68 29.09 18.76
N LEU A 107 10.78 28.35 18.79
CA LEU A 107 12.05 28.80 19.37
C LEU A 107 12.59 30.05 18.67
N HIS A 108 12.34 30.21 17.36
CA HIS A 108 12.79 31.38 16.61
C HIS A 108 12.15 32.70 17.06
N ASN A 109 11.06 32.65 17.84
CA ASN A 109 10.41 33.81 18.44
C ASN A 109 10.94 34.12 19.84
N GLU A 110 11.85 33.30 20.40
CA GLU A 110 12.49 33.55 21.69
C GLU A 110 13.55 34.64 21.58
N PRO A 111 13.79 35.44 22.64
CA PRO A 111 14.72 36.54 22.60
C PRO A 111 16.14 36.14 22.16
N PHE A 112 16.58 34.92 22.49
CA PHE A 112 17.91 34.41 22.17
C PHE A 112 18.09 33.99 20.71
N LEU A 113 16.99 33.77 19.94
CA LEU A 113 17.03 33.43 18.51
C LEU A 113 16.38 34.50 17.63
N LYS A 114 15.62 35.42 18.23
CA LYS A 114 14.90 36.46 17.47
C LYS A 114 15.88 37.35 16.69
N GLY A 115 15.68 37.41 15.37
CA GLY A 115 16.55 38.19 14.49
C GLY A 115 17.88 37.50 14.14
N ASN A 116 18.06 36.22 14.43
CA ASN A 116 19.23 35.47 14.03
C ASN A 116 19.32 35.37 12.51
N ALA A 117 20.48 35.70 11.94
CA ALA A 117 20.68 35.71 10.49
C ALA A 117 20.70 34.31 9.88
N VAL A 118 21.07 33.30 10.65
CA VAL A 118 21.17 31.89 10.17
C VAL A 118 19.89 31.14 10.41
N VAL A 119 19.29 31.26 11.61
CA VAL A 119 18.08 30.50 12.00
C VAL A 119 16.87 31.40 11.82
N ASN A 120 16.15 31.23 10.73
CA ASN A 120 14.95 31.99 10.42
C ASN A 120 13.67 31.36 11.00
N MET A 121 13.66 30.03 11.11
CA MET A 121 12.58 29.26 11.69
C MET A 121 13.16 28.06 12.44
N LEU A 122 12.73 27.87 13.66
CA LEU A 122 12.97 26.65 14.42
C LEU A 122 11.76 26.42 15.31
N ARG A 123 11.10 25.28 15.11
CA ARG A 123 9.92 24.86 15.83
C ARG A 123 10.08 23.45 16.33
N LEU A 124 9.77 23.23 17.60
CA LEU A 124 9.62 21.90 18.17
C LEU A 124 8.14 21.58 18.29
N LYS A 125 7.78 20.33 17.98
CA LYS A 125 6.42 19.82 18.05
C LYS A 125 6.39 18.50 18.81
N ALA A 126 5.33 18.32 19.60
CA ALA A 126 4.99 17.05 20.21
C ALA A 126 3.50 16.82 20.04
N SER A 127 3.09 15.64 19.64
CA SER A 127 1.67 15.30 19.58
C SER A 127 1.42 13.88 20.07
N TYR A 128 0.24 13.73 20.68
CA TYR A 128 -0.32 12.43 21.04
C TYR A 128 -1.80 12.43 20.71
N GLY A 129 -2.28 11.33 20.14
CA GLY A 129 -3.68 11.23 19.81
C GLY A 129 -4.12 9.82 19.47
N GLU A 130 -5.44 9.67 19.41
CA GLU A 130 -6.12 8.46 19.05
C GLU A 130 -7.02 8.73 17.86
N THR A 131 -6.86 7.90 16.80
CA THR A 131 -7.65 7.99 15.57
C THR A 131 -8.30 6.65 15.26
N GLY A 132 -9.51 6.68 14.70
CA GLY A 132 -10.23 5.49 14.27
C GLY A 132 -10.24 5.36 12.76
N ALA A 133 -10.09 4.13 12.28
CA ALA A 133 -10.27 3.82 10.88
C ALA A 133 -11.61 3.10 10.67
N ALA A 134 -12.44 3.66 9.80
CA ALA A 134 -13.68 3.03 9.34
C ALA A 134 -13.46 2.11 8.14
N SER A 135 -12.23 2.02 7.64
CA SER A 135 -11.89 1.23 6.46
C SER A 135 -11.86 -0.27 6.75
N GLY A 136 -12.48 -1.05 5.89
CA GLY A 136 -12.40 -2.51 5.90
C GLY A 136 -13.59 -3.25 6.53
N ALA A 137 -14.52 -2.58 7.19
CA ALA A 137 -15.79 -3.17 7.60
C ALA A 137 -16.83 -2.98 6.50
N LEU A 138 -17.46 -4.05 6.07
CA LEU A 138 -18.61 -4.03 5.16
C LEU A 138 -19.90 -3.91 5.97
N GLU A 139 -20.96 -3.39 5.37
CA GLU A 139 -22.28 -3.28 6.02
C GLU A 139 -22.77 -4.65 6.54
N THR A 140 -22.45 -5.71 5.83
CA THR A 140 -22.85 -7.07 6.16
C THR A 140 -21.99 -7.76 7.24
N ASP A 141 -20.82 -7.18 7.57
CA ASP A 141 -19.89 -7.85 8.52
C ASP A 141 -20.43 -7.89 9.96
N ALA A 142 -21.28 -6.93 10.33
CA ALA A 142 -21.89 -6.88 11.65
C ALA A 142 -23.15 -7.73 11.81
N TYR A 143 -23.77 -8.18 10.71
CA TYR A 143 -25.07 -8.83 10.70
C TYR A 143 -25.02 -10.15 9.98
N THR A 144 -25.71 -11.17 10.54
CA THR A 144 -25.97 -12.41 9.82
C THR A 144 -27.10 -12.18 8.83
N TYR A 145 -26.90 -12.51 7.56
CA TYR A 145 -27.89 -12.29 6.51
C TYR A 145 -28.15 -13.53 5.69
N TYR A 146 -29.32 -13.54 5.05
CA TYR A 146 -29.74 -14.60 4.14
C TYR A 146 -29.68 -14.08 2.70
N ARG A 147 -29.30 -14.95 1.78
CA ARG A 147 -29.35 -14.68 0.34
C ARG A 147 -30.30 -15.67 -0.33
N TYR A 148 -31.05 -15.20 -1.31
CA TYR A 148 -31.84 -16.07 -2.15
C TYR A 148 -30.94 -16.88 -3.08
N VAL A 149 -31.29 -18.17 -3.29
CA VAL A 149 -30.58 -19.07 -4.18
C VAL A 149 -31.49 -19.33 -5.38
N THR A 150 -31.04 -18.88 -6.55
CA THR A 150 -31.84 -19.00 -7.79
C THR A 150 -31.70 -20.36 -8.45
N ASP A 151 -30.58 -21.06 -8.20
CA ASP A 151 -30.20 -22.30 -8.88
C ASP A 151 -30.68 -23.55 -8.14
N ASN A 152 -31.09 -23.43 -6.89
CA ASN A 152 -31.54 -24.56 -6.06
C ASN A 152 -32.98 -24.32 -5.56
N ARG A 153 -33.92 -24.71 -6.39
CA ARG A 153 -35.34 -24.52 -6.12
C ARG A 153 -35.97 -25.80 -5.57
N TYR A 154 -36.67 -25.71 -4.47
CA TYR A 154 -37.48 -26.80 -3.96
C TYR A 154 -38.91 -26.66 -4.51
N MET A 155 -39.37 -27.64 -5.31
CA MET A 155 -40.72 -27.63 -5.97
C MET A 155 -41.07 -26.32 -6.71
N GLY A 156 -40.08 -25.67 -7.32
CA GLY A 156 -40.27 -24.39 -8.01
C GLY A 156 -40.15 -23.15 -7.11
N TRP A 157 -40.12 -23.29 -5.80
CA TRP A 157 -39.99 -22.19 -4.86
C TRP A 157 -38.51 -21.78 -4.67
N MET A 158 -38.30 -20.48 -4.60
CA MET A 158 -36.98 -19.91 -4.35
C MET A 158 -36.63 -20.06 -2.87
N GLY A 159 -35.52 -20.75 -2.59
CA GLY A 159 -34.99 -20.91 -1.24
C GLY A 159 -34.11 -19.73 -0.82
N ALA A 160 -33.94 -19.56 0.48
CA ALA A 160 -32.94 -18.69 1.06
C ALA A 160 -31.93 -19.52 1.84
N VAL A 161 -30.65 -19.23 1.62
CA VAL A 161 -29.54 -19.81 2.41
C VAL A 161 -28.89 -18.72 3.23
N LEU A 162 -28.25 -19.11 4.31
CA LEU A 162 -27.44 -18.20 5.10
C LEU A 162 -26.30 -17.66 4.22
N GLY A 163 -26.22 -16.34 4.03
CA GLY A 163 -25.28 -15.69 3.10
C GLY A 163 -23.96 -15.30 3.75
N GLY A 164 -23.97 -15.04 5.07
CA GLY A 164 -22.80 -14.68 5.83
C GLY A 164 -23.06 -14.68 7.33
N PHE A 165 -22.00 -14.89 8.10
CA PHE A 165 -22.03 -14.87 9.56
C PHE A 165 -21.57 -13.51 10.06
N GLY A 166 -22.44 -12.77 10.74
CA GLY A 166 -22.17 -11.42 11.24
C GLY A 166 -21.52 -11.42 12.61
N ASN A 167 -20.70 -10.41 12.85
CA ASN A 167 -20.04 -10.15 14.12
C ASN A 167 -20.59 -8.88 14.78
N SER A 168 -21.59 -9.01 15.64
CA SER A 168 -22.18 -7.87 16.37
C SER A 168 -21.21 -7.16 17.33
N ARG A 169 -20.05 -7.78 17.64
CA ARG A 169 -18.99 -7.22 18.48
C ARG A 169 -17.91 -6.50 17.66
N LEU A 170 -18.08 -6.43 16.34
CA LEU A 170 -17.12 -5.75 15.48
C LEU A 170 -16.96 -4.31 15.93
N SER A 171 -15.70 -3.90 16.21
CA SER A 171 -15.36 -2.58 16.73
C SER A 171 -14.42 -1.83 15.82
N TRP A 172 -14.33 -0.52 16.05
CA TRP A 172 -13.40 0.35 15.35
C TRP A 172 -11.96 -0.11 15.56
N GLN A 173 -11.21 -0.10 14.49
CA GLN A 173 -9.76 -0.18 14.53
C GLN A 173 -9.24 1.17 15.03
N THR A 174 -8.48 1.17 16.12
CA THR A 174 -8.01 2.38 16.78
C THR A 174 -6.49 2.46 16.70
N THR A 175 -5.97 3.60 16.29
CA THR A 175 -4.53 3.86 16.24
C THR A 175 -4.16 4.97 17.21
N ARG A 176 -3.31 4.66 18.18
CA ARG A 176 -2.64 5.62 19.07
C ARG A 176 -1.31 6.00 18.48
N GLU A 177 -1.09 7.30 18.37
CA GLU A 177 0.12 7.84 17.75
C GLU A 177 0.78 8.85 18.67
N THR A 178 2.11 8.71 18.82
CA THR A 178 2.97 9.69 19.49
C THR A 178 3.98 10.18 18.46
N ASN A 179 4.07 11.50 18.28
CA ASN A 179 5.04 12.13 17.39
C ASN A 179 5.84 13.18 18.15
N LEU A 180 7.15 13.23 17.89
CA LEU A 180 8.03 14.29 18.29
C LEU A 180 8.76 14.78 17.04
N GLY A 181 8.73 16.09 16.78
CA GLY A 181 9.27 16.63 15.56
C GLY A 181 9.91 17.99 15.70
N THR A 182 10.70 18.33 14.72
CA THR A 182 11.26 19.66 14.51
C THR A 182 11.06 20.13 13.08
N GLU A 183 10.78 21.43 12.95
CA GLU A 183 10.81 22.13 11.66
C GLU A 183 11.88 23.21 11.73
N PHE A 184 12.66 23.36 10.69
CA PHE A 184 13.69 24.38 10.64
C PHE A 184 13.75 25.07 9.26
N GLY A 185 14.12 26.36 9.30
CA GLY A 185 14.41 27.18 8.14
C GLY A 185 15.67 27.99 8.42
N LEU A 186 16.69 27.80 7.57
CA LEU A 186 18.02 28.38 7.74
C LEU A 186 18.40 29.23 6.54
N LEU A 187 19.33 30.19 6.74
CA LEU A 187 19.94 31.01 5.69
C LEU A 187 18.90 31.71 4.82
N GLU A 188 18.05 32.53 5.41
CA GLU A 188 16.93 33.20 4.74
C GLU A 188 15.93 32.20 4.11
N ASN A 189 15.72 31.08 4.80
CA ASN A 189 14.90 29.97 4.32
C ASN A 189 15.40 29.31 3.03
N ARG A 190 16.68 29.39 2.72
CA ARG A 190 17.30 28.62 1.63
C ARG A 190 17.36 27.15 1.91
N VAL A 191 17.52 26.77 3.17
CA VAL A 191 17.47 25.39 3.64
C VAL A 191 16.27 25.26 4.55
N LYS A 192 15.34 24.37 4.22
CA LYS A 192 14.15 24.03 5.03
C LYS A 192 14.10 22.54 5.24
N GLY A 193 13.67 22.14 6.40
CA GLY A 193 13.50 20.71 6.65
C GLY A 193 12.58 20.44 7.81
N THR A 194 12.15 19.18 7.85
CA THR A 194 11.41 18.58 8.95
C THR A 194 12.10 17.30 9.37
N PHE A 195 12.05 16.99 10.64
CA PHE A 195 12.46 15.69 11.16
C PHE A 195 11.49 15.27 12.24
N GLU A 196 10.91 14.08 12.13
CA GLU A 196 9.93 13.56 13.07
C GLU A 196 10.25 12.11 13.44
N VAL A 197 10.08 11.77 14.71
CA VAL A 197 10.10 10.39 15.21
C VAL A 197 8.71 10.04 15.72
N TYR A 198 8.28 8.82 15.44
CA TYR A 198 6.93 8.40 15.77
C TYR A 198 6.84 6.96 16.27
N THR A 199 5.79 6.72 17.04
CA THR A 199 5.30 5.40 17.39
C THR A 199 3.80 5.36 17.16
N LYS A 200 3.32 4.37 16.40
CA LYS A 200 1.90 4.13 16.07
C LYS A 200 1.51 2.73 16.50
N ARG A 201 0.60 2.62 17.45
CA ARG A 201 0.05 1.34 17.88
C ARG A 201 -1.41 1.25 17.43
N THR A 202 -1.69 0.25 16.60
CA THR A 202 -3.03 -0.02 16.10
C THR A 202 -3.60 -1.24 16.81
N ASP A 203 -4.66 -1.01 17.53
CA ASP A 203 -5.44 -2.02 18.24
C ASP A 203 -6.66 -2.43 17.42
N ASN A 204 -7.21 -3.60 17.69
CA ASN A 204 -8.43 -4.10 17.06
C ASN A 204 -8.35 -4.20 15.52
N LEU A 205 -7.22 -4.62 14.99
CA LEU A 205 -7.06 -4.84 13.55
C LEU A 205 -8.19 -5.71 13.00
N LEU A 206 -8.80 -5.25 11.90
CA LEU A 206 -9.84 -5.99 11.21
C LEU A 206 -9.22 -6.94 10.19
N SER A 207 -9.57 -8.22 10.27
CA SER A 207 -9.23 -9.20 9.24
C SER A 207 -10.29 -10.28 9.11
N SER A 208 -10.25 -11.01 8.01
CA SER A 208 -11.03 -12.23 7.85
C SER A 208 -10.36 -13.33 8.66
N MET A 209 -11.17 -14.09 9.37
CA MET A 209 -10.79 -15.28 10.10
C MET A 209 -11.46 -16.49 9.47
N ASP A 210 -10.69 -17.48 9.07
CA ASP A 210 -11.22 -18.69 8.48
C ASP A 210 -11.98 -19.50 9.52
N LEU A 211 -13.08 -20.10 9.11
CA LEU A 211 -13.94 -20.94 9.93
C LEU A 211 -13.84 -22.39 9.46
N PRO A 212 -14.02 -23.37 10.39
CA PRO A 212 -14.20 -24.74 9.99
C PRO A 212 -15.37 -24.87 9.01
N LEU A 213 -15.22 -25.66 7.96
CA LEU A 213 -16.26 -25.89 6.93
C LEU A 213 -17.58 -26.37 7.54
N SER A 214 -17.55 -27.04 8.69
CA SER A 214 -18.73 -27.46 9.45
C SER A 214 -19.61 -26.30 9.92
N MET A 215 -19.07 -25.07 9.97
CA MET A 215 -19.84 -23.88 10.31
C MET A 215 -20.69 -23.35 9.15
N GLY A 216 -20.50 -23.89 7.95
CA GLY A 216 -21.23 -23.47 6.74
C GLY A 216 -20.72 -22.19 6.07
N PHE A 217 -19.66 -21.58 6.60
CA PHE A 217 -19.01 -20.38 6.07
C PHE A 217 -17.52 -20.56 6.01
N PRO A 218 -16.85 -20.03 4.95
CA PRO A 218 -15.40 -20.11 4.86
C PRO A 218 -14.71 -19.17 5.86
N SER A 219 -15.28 -18.00 6.13
CA SER A 219 -14.68 -17.01 7.02
C SER A 219 -15.69 -15.99 7.55
N TYR A 220 -15.28 -15.24 8.59
CA TYR A 220 -16.00 -14.06 9.06
C TYR A 220 -15.04 -12.95 9.48
N ARG A 221 -15.52 -11.71 9.59
CA ARG A 221 -14.70 -10.55 9.97
C ARG A 221 -14.62 -10.42 11.48
N ALA A 222 -13.41 -10.22 11.99
CA ALA A 222 -13.16 -10.05 13.42
C ALA A 222 -12.03 -9.06 13.70
N ASN A 223 -12.00 -8.54 14.90
CA ASN A 223 -10.87 -7.79 15.44
C ASN A 223 -9.83 -8.79 15.96
N ILE A 224 -8.67 -8.89 15.30
CA ILE A 224 -7.79 -10.04 15.43
C ILE A 224 -6.45 -9.79 16.11
N GLY A 225 -6.06 -8.55 16.33
CA GLY A 225 -4.75 -8.32 16.91
C GLY A 225 -4.34 -6.87 17.03
N GLU A 226 -3.06 -6.70 17.35
CA GLU A 226 -2.43 -5.40 17.53
C GLU A 226 -1.11 -5.35 16.75
N VAL A 227 -0.85 -4.20 16.13
CA VAL A 227 0.39 -3.94 15.38
C VAL A 227 1.00 -2.62 15.85
N GLU A 228 2.31 -2.61 16.01
CA GLU A 228 3.09 -1.43 16.32
C GLU A 228 3.99 -1.08 15.13
N ASN A 229 3.96 0.20 14.74
CA ASN A 229 4.88 0.80 13.80
C ASN A 229 5.70 1.86 14.54
N TYR A 230 6.99 1.90 14.33
CA TYR A 230 7.86 2.93 14.87
C TYR A 230 8.93 3.28 13.85
N GLY A 231 9.30 4.55 13.85
CA GLY A 231 10.22 5.03 12.84
C GLY A 231 10.51 6.51 12.95
N TRP A 232 11.13 7.01 11.91
CA TRP A 232 11.37 8.43 11.73
C TRP A 232 11.18 8.81 10.27
N GLU A 233 10.84 10.07 10.07
CA GLU A 233 10.75 10.67 8.74
C GLU A 233 11.44 12.02 8.73
N GLY A 234 12.07 12.32 7.61
CA GLY A 234 12.75 13.60 7.40
C GLY A 234 12.51 14.11 6.00
N SER A 235 12.36 15.43 5.89
CA SER A 235 12.35 16.13 4.61
C SER A 235 13.41 17.23 4.63
N LEU A 236 14.05 17.44 3.48
CA LEU A 236 15.00 18.53 3.28
C LEU A 236 14.73 19.18 1.94
N GLN A 237 14.74 20.50 1.91
CA GLN A 237 14.62 21.33 0.72
C GLN A 237 15.71 22.39 0.72
N VAL A 238 16.47 22.48 -0.36
CA VAL A 238 17.59 23.39 -0.49
C VAL A 238 17.45 24.20 -1.78
N TYR A 239 17.44 25.51 -1.68
CA TYR A 239 17.61 26.40 -2.82
C TYR A 239 19.09 26.53 -3.13
N VAL A 240 19.58 25.74 -4.09
CA VAL A 240 20.99 25.75 -4.53
C VAL A 240 21.33 27.11 -5.17
N VAL A 241 20.41 27.58 -6.03
CA VAL A 241 20.48 28.91 -6.65
C VAL A 241 19.16 29.63 -6.44
N ARG A 242 19.22 30.87 -5.99
CA ARG A 242 18.06 31.76 -5.87
C ARG A 242 18.47 33.14 -6.32
N ASN A 243 18.26 33.44 -7.62
CA ASN A 243 18.59 34.72 -8.22
C ASN A 243 17.35 35.28 -8.91
N GLN A 244 16.63 36.13 -8.19
CA GLN A 244 15.39 36.75 -8.69
C GLN A 244 15.66 37.72 -9.86
N ALA A 245 16.80 38.46 -9.86
CA ALA A 245 17.12 39.42 -10.91
C ALA A 245 17.33 38.75 -12.26
N ARG A 246 17.84 37.54 -12.30
CA ARG A 246 18.05 36.74 -13.53
C ARG A 246 16.96 35.71 -13.77
N ASN A 247 15.93 35.66 -12.90
CA ASN A 247 14.87 34.65 -12.93
C ASN A 247 15.44 33.20 -12.94
N ILE A 248 16.46 32.94 -12.09
CA ILE A 248 17.10 31.65 -11.94
C ILE A 248 16.81 31.14 -10.53
N ASN A 249 16.09 30.04 -10.44
CA ASN A 249 15.81 29.33 -9.20
C ASN A 249 16.09 27.84 -9.40
N TRP A 250 16.96 27.28 -8.57
CA TRP A 250 17.20 25.85 -8.55
C TRP A 250 17.01 25.32 -7.14
N MET A 251 16.08 24.41 -7.00
CA MET A 251 15.71 23.77 -5.76
C MET A 251 15.94 22.26 -5.88
N VAL A 252 16.54 21.68 -4.86
CA VAL A 252 16.65 20.23 -4.66
C VAL A 252 15.98 19.91 -3.33
N GLY A 253 15.12 18.93 -3.34
CA GLY A 253 14.43 18.47 -2.14
C GLY A 253 14.38 16.95 -2.09
N GLY A 254 14.08 16.41 -0.90
CA GLY A 254 13.90 14.97 -0.72
C GLY A 254 13.20 14.65 0.59
N GLN A 255 12.67 13.46 0.63
CA GLN A 255 12.07 12.85 1.81
C GLN A 255 12.65 11.47 2.02
N LEU A 256 12.87 11.11 3.28
CA LEU A 256 13.31 9.79 3.69
C LEU A 256 12.48 9.34 4.89
N VAL A 257 11.91 8.15 4.78
CA VAL A 257 11.12 7.50 5.82
C VAL A 257 11.77 6.18 6.17
N TYR A 258 11.98 5.96 7.45
CA TYR A 258 12.33 4.68 8.03
C TYR A 258 11.16 4.18 8.86
N ASN A 259 10.69 2.96 8.60
CA ASN A 259 9.61 2.35 9.36
C ASN A 259 9.95 0.90 9.72
N ARG A 260 9.61 0.51 10.93
CA ARG A 260 9.55 -0.88 11.35
C ARG A 260 8.18 -1.21 11.88
N ASN A 261 7.71 -2.37 11.47
CA ASN A 261 6.43 -2.94 11.84
C ASN A 261 6.63 -4.21 12.66
N LYS A 262 5.83 -4.41 13.70
CA LYS A 262 5.75 -5.68 14.42
C LYS A 262 4.33 -5.94 14.93
N ILE A 263 3.92 -7.18 14.88
CA ILE A 263 2.70 -7.67 15.53
C ILE A 263 2.99 -7.80 17.02
N THR A 264 2.23 -7.12 17.85
CA THR A 264 2.41 -7.17 19.31
C THR A 264 1.50 -8.18 19.99
N ARG A 265 0.31 -8.39 19.41
CA ARG A 265 -0.65 -9.38 19.91
C ARG A 265 -1.49 -9.96 18.77
N LEU A 266 -1.78 -11.26 18.87
CA LEU A 266 -2.68 -11.98 17.98
C LEU A 266 -3.80 -12.65 18.78
N SER A 267 -4.98 -12.76 18.17
CA SER A 267 -6.05 -13.60 18.71
C SER A 267 -5.68 -15.08 18.62
N ASP A 268 -6.21 -15.89 19.54
CA ASP A 268 -5.94 -17.33 19.55
C ASP A 268 -6.39 -18.01 18.26
N ALA A 269 -7.45 -17.51 17.64
CA ALA A 269 -7.94 -18.01 16.36
C ALA A 269 -6.92 -17.85 15.23
N ILE A 270 -6.24 -16.70 15.14
CA ILE A 270 -5.18 -16.48 14.14
C ILE A 270 -3.94 -17.33 14.44
N LYS A 271 -3.62 -17.55 15.73
CA LYS A 271 -2.54 -18.45 16.11
C LYS A 271 -2.85 -19.87 15.64
N GLN A 272 -4.06 -20.39 15.90
CA GLN A 272 -4.51 -21.70 15.43
C GLN A 272 -4.52 -21.82 13.91
N GLN A 273 -4.98 -20.79 13.19
CA GLN A 273 -4.95 -20.76 11.73
C GLN A 273 -3.50 -20.82 11.21
N THR A 274 -2.59 -20.07 11.81
CA THR A 274 -1.16 -20.10 11.44
C THR A 274 -0.57 -21.50 11.68
N GLU A 275 -0.88 -22.14 12.80
CA GLU A 275 -0.45 -23.51 13.10
C GLU A 275 -1.02 -24.53 12.11
N ALA A 276 -2.30 -24.41 11.75
CA ALA A 276 -2.94 -25.26 10.76
C ALA A 276 -2.24 -25.17 9.40
N TYR A 277 -1.84 -23.97 8.95
CA TYR A 277 -1.05 -23.80 7.74
C TYR A 277 0.37 -24.37 7.81
N MET A 278 0.95 -24.43 9.00
CA MET A 278 2.28 -25.03 9.21
C MET A 278 2.23 -26.57 9.23
N THR A 279 1.06 -27.17 9.43
CA THR A 279 0.89 -28.62 9.48
C THR A 279 0.39 -29.24 8.16
N LYS A 280 0.04 -28.43 7.17
CA LYS A 280 -0.41 -28.92 5.84
C LYS A 280 0.67 -29.73 5.14
N ASP A 281 0.33 -30.91 4.65
CA ASP A 281 1.23 -31.82 3.98
C ASP A 281 1.72 -31.30 2.60
N ALA A 282 2.86 -31.83 2.18
CA ALA A 282 3.51 -31.44 0.90
C ALA A 282 2.69 -31.74 -0.36
N GLY A 283 1.62 -32.54 -0.25
CA GLY A 283 0.70 -32.85 -1.36
C GLY A 283 -0.41 -31.84 -1.57
N ASP A 284 -0.60 -30.89 -0.65
CA ASP A 284 -1.64 -29.88 -0.72
C ASP A 284 -1.21 -28.75 -1.68
N ASP A 285 -2.02 -28.42 -2.69
CA ASP A 285 -1.70 -27.38 -3.70
C ASP A 285 -1.49 -26.01 -3.05
N ASP A 286 -2.18 -25.74 -1.95
CA ASP A 286 -1.99 -24.53 -1.13
C ASP A 286 -0.59 -24.41 -0.52
N ALA A 287 0.15 -25.52 -0.39
CA ALA A 287 1.52 -25.52 0.14
C ALA A 287 2.58 -25.01 -0.85
N THR A 288 2.23 -24.82 -2.11
CA THR A 288 3.16 -24.35 -3.15
C THR A 288 3.40 -22.84 -3.06
N GLY A 289 2.44 -22.06 -2.60
CA GLY A 289 2.50 -20.61 -2.48
C GLY A 289 3.07 -20.10 -1.15
N ILE A 290 3.36 -18.79 -1.12
CA ILE A 290 3.61 -18.06 0.13
C ILE A 290 2.26 -17.78 0.77
N GLN A 291 2.10 -18.23 1.99
CA GLN A 291 0.91 -17.99 2.81
C GLN A 291 1.17 -16.87 3.80
N ASN A 292 0.13 -16.13 4.16
CA ASN A 292 0.20 -15.13 5.22
C ASN A 292 0.21 -15.83 6.59
N LEU A 293 1.40 -15.98 7.15
CA LEU A 293 1.61 -16.53 8.48
C LEU A 293 1.93 -15.38 9.44
N PHE A 294 1.22 -15.34 10.56
CA PHE A 294 1.36 -14.26 11.52
C PHE A 294 1.93 -14.76 12.84
N TYR A 295 2.99 -14.10 13.34
CA TYR A 295 3.60 -14.40 14.63
C TYR A 295 3.83 -13.11 15.42
N GLU A 296 3.57 -13.18 16.72
CA GLU A 296 3.89 -12.08 17.64
C GLU A 296 5.41 -11.79 17.60
N GLY A 297 5.76 -10.51 17.65
CA GLY A 297 7.15 -10.04 17.52
C GLY A 297 7.70 -10.00 16.09
N ARG A 298 6.94 -10.44 15.08
CA ARG A 298 7.33 -10.42 13.67
C ARG A 298 6.58 -9.34 12.89
N PRO A 299 7.13 -8.86 11.75
CA PRO A 299 6.43 -7.94 10.88
C PRO A 299 5.12 -8.53 10.32
N GLN A 300 4.14 -7.67 10.07
CA GLN A 300 2.87 -8.07 9.46
C GLN A 300 3.04 -8.69 8.06
N TYR A 301 4.01 -8.19 7.30
CA TYR A 301 4.34 -8.68 5.95
C TYR A 301 5.57 -9.61 5.96
N ALA A 302 5.69 -10.43 6.99
CA ALA A 302 6.75 -11.41 7.10
C ALA A 302 6.61 -12.51 6.04
N ILE A 303 7.69 -12.84 5.36
CA ILE A 303 7.76 -13.93 4.40
C ILE A 303 8.29 -15.18 5.10
N TYR A 304 7.54 -16.28 4.98
CA TYR A 304 7.92 -17.57 5.52
C TYR A 304 8.07 -18.59 4.39
N ALA A 305 9.20 -19.25 4.34
CA ALA A 305 9.51 -20.29 3.35
C ALA A 305 10.42 -21.36 3.95
N VAL A 306 10.41 -22.54 3.40
CA VAL A 306 11.37 -23.61 3.79
C VAL A 306 12.77 -23.20 3.34
N LYS A 307 13.76 -23.29 4.24
CA LYS A 307 15.14 -22.91 3.94
C LYS A 307 15.76 -23.84 2.92
N SER A 308 16.02 -23.35 1.71
CA SER A 308 16.73 -24.05 0.67
C SER A 308 18.24 -23.89 0.86
N LEU A 309 18.99 -24.96 0.68
CA LEU A 309 20.45 -24.97 0.57
C LEU A 309 20.93 -25.00 -0.89
N GLY A 310 19.98 -24.94 -1.85
CA GLY A 310 20.26 -24.99 -3.28
C GLY A 310 19.95 -26.34 -3.91
N ILE A 311 20.50 -26.58 -5.08
CA ILE A 311 20.33 -27.80 -5.84
C ILE A 311 21.55 -28.71 -5.59
N ASP A 312 21.28 -29.95 -5.23
CA ASP A 312 22.33 -30.98 -5.08
C ASP A 312 22.97 -31.29 -6.46
N PRO A 313 24.25 -31.02 -6.65
CA PRO A 313 24.92 -31.25 -7.90
C PRO A 313 24.92 -32.72 -8.37
N SER A 314 24.80 -33.68 -7.45
CA SER A 314 24.82 -35.10 -7.77
C SER A 314 23.48 -35.63 -8.27
N THR A 315 22.35 -35.04 -7.76
CA THR A 315 21.02 -35.59 -8.03
C THR A 315 20.08 -34.63 -8.77
N GLY A 316 20.43 -33.34 -8.82
CA GLY A 316 19.58 -32.28 -9.36
C GLY A 316 18.33 -31.99 -8.54
N LYS A 317 18.22 -32.53 -7.34
CA LYS A 317 17.13 -32.24 -6.42
C LYS A 317 17.42 -31.00 -5.57
N GLU A 318 16.39 -30.27 -5.18
CA GLU A 318 16.51 -29.22 -4.17
C GLU A 318 16.67 -29.84 -2.79
N ILE A 319 17.62 -29.33 -2.01
CA ILE A 319 17.90 -29.76 -0.64
C ILE A 319 17.54 -28.63 0.35
N PHE A 320 17.00 -29.04 1.47
CA PHE A 320 16.42 -28.16 2.49
C PHE A 320 17.09 -28.33 3.83
N LEU A 321 16.93 -27.33 4.68
CA LEU A 321 17.22 -27.41 6.10
C LEU A 321 15.90 -27.56 6.86
N ASP A 322 15.74 -28.65 7.62
CA ASP A 322 14.57 -28.82 8.47
C ASP A 322 14.63 -27.90 9.71
N LYS A 323 13.54 -27.84 10.47
CA LYS A 323 13.47 -27.02 11.72
C LYS A 323 14.49 -27.42 12.79
N ASN A 324 15.09 -28.62 12.69
CA ASN A 324 16.09 -29.11 13.63
C ASN A 324 17.54 -28.90 13.10
N GLY A 325 17.70 -28.21 11.97
CA GLY A 325 18.98 -27.97 11.34
C GLY A 325 19.58 -29.16 10.58
N ARG A 326 18.80 -30.18 10.22
CA ARG A 326 19.23 -31.34 9.44
C ARG A 326 18.97 -31.13 7.97
N ILE A 327 19.87 -31.61 7.12
CA ILE A 327 19.72 -31.60 5.67
C ILE A 327 18.73 -32.67 5.23
N THR A 328 17.79 -32.30 4.36
CA THR A 328 16.77 -33.22 3.82
C THR A 328 16.42 -32.85 2.37
N ASP A 329 16.00 -33.81 1.57
CA ASP A 329 15.40 -33.61 0.25
C ASP A 329 13.86 -33.55 0.28
N ARG A 330 13.27 -33.62 1.48
CA ARG A 330 11.82 -33.59 1.68
C ARG A 330 11.39 -32.20 2.15
N TRP A 331 10.56 -31.55 1.36
CA TRP A 331 9.90 -30.31 1.75
C TRP A 331 8.74 -30.59 2.72
N ARG A 332 8.67 -29.85 3.83
CA ARG A 332 7.57 -29.89 4.79
C ARG A 332 7.14 -28.47 5.15
N ALA A 333 5.83 -28.22 5.24
CA ALA A 333 5.31 -26.93 5.65
C ALA A 333 5.78 -26.51 7.05
N SER A 334 5.95 -27.49 7.96
CA SER A 334 6.44 -27.30 9.33
C SER A 334 7.90 -26.81 9.44
N ASP A 335 8.66 -26.85 8.34
CA ASP A 335 10.05 -26.41 8.29
C ASP A 335 10.20 -24.97 7.75
N LYS A 336 9.07 -24.27 7.50
CA LYS A 336 9.10 -22.85 7.12
C LYS A 336 9.73 -22.01 8.21
N VAL A 337 10.62 -21.11 7.81
CA VAL A 337 11.31 -20.15 8.68
C VAL A 337 11.09 -18.73 8.19
N TYR A 338 11.29 -17.76 9.07
CA TYR A 338 11.24 -16.34 8.71
C TYR A 338 12.39 -15.99 7.76
N CYS A 339 12.06 -15.50 6.58
CA CYS A 339 13.00 -15.15 5.51
C CYS A 339 13.14 -13.63 5.27
N GLY A 340 12.43 -12.82 6.02
CA GLY A 340 12.43 -11.37 5.89
C GLY A 340 11.03 -10.78 5.77
N SER A 341 10.95 -9.47 5.58
CA SER A 341 9.68 -8.74 5.41
C SER A 341 9.55 -8.21 3.99
N ALA A 342 8.34 -8.27 3.44
CA ALA A 342 8.05 -7.63 2.16
C ALA A 342 7.98 -6.10 2.26
N GLU A 343 7.82 -5.56 3.45
CA GLU A 343 7.81 -4.11 3.67
C GLU A 343 9.25 -3.56 3.64
N PRO A 344 9.54 -2.53 2.83
CA PRO A 344 10.84 -1.88 2.81
C PRO A 344 11.07 -1.12 4.10
N LEU A 345 12.32 -1.18 4.62
CA LEU A 345 12.74 -0.42 5.80
C LEU A 345 12.88 1.07 5.52
N TYR A 346 13.38 1.40 4.33
CA TYR A 346 13.59 2.77 3.88
C TYR A 346 12.80 3.02 2.61
N ARG A 347 12.11 4.14 2.57
CA ARG A 347 11.47 4.66 1.35
C ARG A 347 11.62 6.16 1.27
N GLY A 348 11.78 6.68 0.09
CA GLY A 348 11.94 8.10 -0.07
C GLY A 348 11.89 8.54 -1.53
N ASN A 349 12.04 9.84 -1.70
CA ASN A 349 12.14 10.46 -2.99
C ASN A 349 13.12 11.63 -2.96
N VAL A 350 13.70 11.93 -4.11
CA VAL A 350 14.51 13.12 -4.37
C VAL A 350 13.91 13.85 -5.56
N ASN A 351 13.66 15.14 -5.39
CA ASN A 351 13.07 15.98 -6.41
C ASN A 351 14.02 17.12 -6.75
N THR A 352 14.09 17.51 -8.00
CA THR A 352 14.74 18.76 -8.40
C THR A 352 13.80 19.60 -9.25
N MET A 353 13.80 20.88 -8.98
CA MET A 353 13.07 21.88 -9.78
C MET A 353 14.05 22.99 -10.15
N MET A 354 14.24 23.23 -11.42
CA MET A 354 15.06 24.31 -11.94
C MET A 354 14.21 25.20 -12.84
N GLN A 355 14.19 26.47 -12.54
CA GLN A 355 13.66 27.52 -13.39
C GLN A 355 14.82 28.38 -13.88
N TRP A 356 14.92 28.55 -15.19
CA TRP A 356 15.91 29.41 -15.83
C TRP A 356 15.21 30.26 -16.89
N GLY A 357 14.92 31.51 -16.54
CA GLY A 357 14.09 32.37 -17.36
C GLY A 357 12.71 31.75 -17.62
N ASP A 358 12.42 31.52 -18.88
CA ASP A 358 11.17 30.92 -19.36
C ASP A 358 11.17 29.36 -19.36
N PHE A 359 12.31 28.76 -19.08
CA PHE A 359 12.45 27.29 -19.01
C PHE A 359 12.27 26.78 -17.60
N THR A 360 11.45 25.73 -17.44
CA THR A 360 11.27 25.01 -16.18
C THR A 360 11.54 23.53 -16.39
N PHE A 361 12.36 22.96 -15.53
CA PHE A 361 12.70 21.55 -15.50
C PHE A 361 12.35 20.98 -14.12
N ASN A 362 11.65 19.83 -14.09
CA ASN A 362 11.39 19.07 -12.86
C ASN A 362 11.76 17.62 -13.10
N ALA A 363 12.34 16.98 -12.09
CA ALA A 363 12.55 15.54 -12.08
C ALA A 363 12.30 14.98 -10.68
N SER A 364 11.74 13.77 -10.63
CA SER A 364 11.48 13.05 -9.39
C SER A 364 12.04 11.64 -9.48
N LEU A 365 12.85 11.28 -8.48
CA LEU A 365 13.48 9.99 -8.29
C LEU A 365 12.94 9.37 -7.00
N GLY A 366 12.27 8.23 -7.09
CA GLY A 366 11.77 7.46 -5.94
C GLY A 366 12.67 6.27 -5.64
N PHE A 367 12.73 5.86 -4.38
CA PHE A 367 13.45 4.66 -3.98
C PHE A 367 12.82 3.97 -2.78
N TYR A 368 13.03 2.66 -2.68
CA TYR A 368 12.76 1.87 -1.48
C TYR A 368 13.77 0.74 -1.32
N TRP A 369 14.20 0.50 -0.07
CA TRP A 369 15.27 -0.43 0.27
C TRP A 369 14.98 -1.22 1.55
N GLY A 370 15.61 -2.40 1.65
CA GLY A 370 15.58 -3.24 2.83
C GLY A 370 14.34 -4.13 2.93
N GLY A 371 13.51 -4.19 1.89
CA GLY A 371 12.44 -5.16 1.75
C GLY A 371 12.90 -6.45 1.08
N LYS A 372 12.10 -7.51 1.20
CA LYS A 372 12.24 -8.78 0.50
C LYS A 372 11.05 -8.99 -0.41
N VAL A 373 11.22 -9.81 -1.43
CA VAL A 373 10.13 -10.27 -2.29
C VAL A 373 10.28 -11.76 -2.56
N TYR A 374 9.17 -12.47 -2.52
CA TYR A 374 9.13 -13.82 -3.05
C TYR A 374 8.82 -13.75 -4.54
N ASN A 375 9.81 -14.13 -5.37
CA ASN A 375 9.68 -14.07 -6.82
C ASN A 375 8.91 -15.26 -7.36
N ALA A 376 7.59 -15.27 -7.12
CA ALA A 376 6.69 -16.31 -7.60
C ALA A 376 6.70 -16.40 -9.13
N THR A 377 6.76 -15.25 -9.83
CA THR A 377 6.77 -15.19 -11.29
C THR A 377 7.97 -15.92 -11.88
N LEU A 378 9.17 -15.73 -11.30
CA LEU A 378 10.37 -16.44 -11.73
C LEU A 378 10.20 -17.97 -11.50
N ARG A 379 9.72 -18.36 -10.32
CA ARG A 379 9.43 -19.77 -10.01
C ARG A 379 8.46 -20.36 -11.04
N ASP A 380 7.32 -19.73 -11.24
CA ASP A 380 6.25 -20.28 -12.06
C ASP A 380 6.60 -20.33 -13.56
N ARG A 381 7.44 -19.40 -14.03
CA ARG A 381 7.87 -19.37 -15.44
C ARG A 381 9.06 -20.28 -15.74
N VAL A 382 9.92 -20.52 -14.77
CA VAL A 382 11.18 -21.23 -15.01
C VAL A 382 11.20 -22.63 -14.40
N GLU A 383 10.60 -22.82 -13.22
CA GLU A 383 10.50 -24.14 -12.59
C GLU A 383 9.26 -24.93 -13.06
N VAL A 384 9.09 -24.97 -14.36
CA VAL A 384 8.01 -25.70 -15.04
C VAL A 384 8.13 -27.21 -14.86
N THR A 385 7.00 -27.90 -14.97
CA THR A 385 6.94 -29.35 -14.96
C THR A 385 7.18 -29.93 -16.37
N LEU A 386 7.46 -31.24 -16.46
CA LEU A 386 7.51 -31.92 -17.77
C LEU A 386 6.16 -31.83 -18.50
N TYR A 387 5.06 -31.84 -17.78
CA TYR A 387 3.72 -31.67 -18.36
C TYR A 387 3.58 -30.29 -19.03
N ASP A 388 4.06 -29.21 -18.39
CA ASP A 388 4.01 -27.87 -18.98
C ASP A 388 4.77 -27.78 -20.29
N ILE A 389 5.97 -28.38 -20.35
CA ILE A 389 6.80 -28.38 -21.56
C ILE A 389 6.14 -29.16 -22.72
N GLN A 390 5.41 -30.23 -22.39
CA GLN A 390 4.73 -31.03 -23.39
C GLN A 390 3.47 -30.35 -23.96
N ASN A 391 2.81 -29.51 -23.19
CA ASN A 391 1.48 -29.00 -23.52
C ASN A 391 1.43 -27.49 -23.83
N GLN A 392 2.50 -26.74 -23.56
CA GLN A 392 2.51 -25.27 -23.78
C GLN A 392 3.90 -24.75 -24.07
N ASN A 393 3.97 -23.53 -24.64
CA ASN A 393 5.22 -22.81 -24.79
C ASN A 393 5.71 -22.34 -23.43
N VAL A 394 6.96 -22.63 -23.10
CA VAL A 394 7.59 -22.24 -21.83
C VAL A 394 8.63 -21.13 -22.04
N ASP A 395 9.01 -20.46 -20.94
CA ASP A 395 10.02 -19.41 -20.95
C ASP A 395 11.40 -20.00 -21.39
N ARG A 396 12.12 -19.26 -22.23
CA ARG A 396 13.46 -19.69 -22.71
C ARG A 396 14.43 -19.95 -21.54
N ARG A 397 14.30 -19.23 -20.43
CA ARG A 397 15.13 -19.40 -19.23
C ARG A 397 14.98 -20.75 -18.55
N VAL A 398 14.00 -21.57 -18.95
CA VAL A 398 13.88 -22.98 -18.50
C VAL A 398 15.15 -23.76 -18.78
N LEU A 399 15.89 -23.44 -19.85
CA LEU A 399 17.14 -24.07 -20.22
C LEU A 399 18.37 -23.42 -19.56
N ASP A 400 18.25 -22.26 -19.02
CA ASP A 400 19.36 -21.51 -18.46
C ASP A 400 19.55 -21.85 -16.96
N ASN A 401 20.81 -22.07 -16.54
CA ASN A 401 21.18 -22.30 -15.14
C ASN A 401 20.38 -23.44 -14.47
N ARG A 402 20.10 -24.50 -15.22
CA ARG A 402 19.35 -25.69 -14.83
C ARG A 402 20.24 -26.93 -14.79
N TRP A 403 19.93 -27.82 -13.85
CA TRP A 403 20.63 -29.08 -13.73
C TRP A 403 20.23 -30.05 -14.84
N PHE A 404 21.23 -30.57 -15.56
CA PHE A 404 21.10 -31.58 -16.61
C PHE A 404 21.90 -32.86 -16.32
N GLU A 405 23.09 -32.72 -15.74
CA GLU A 405 23.96 -33.85 -15.43
C GLU A 405 24.68 -33.71 -14.08
N ALA A 406 25.16 -34.83 -13.56
CA ALA A 406 25.87 -34.88 -12.29
C ALA A 406 27.13 -34.00 -12.31
N GLY A 407 27.26 -33.13 -11.36
CA GLY A 407 28.31 -32.11 -11.24
C GLY A 407 27.86 -30.70 -11.55
N ASP A 408 26.69 -30.51 -12.09
CA ASP A 408 26.14 -29.16 -12.38
C ASP A 408 25.86 -28.38 -11.09
N VAL A 409 26.50 -27.21 -10.95
CA VAL A 409 26.26 -26.26 -9.88
C VAL A 409 25.35 -25.14 -10.41
N VAL A 410 24.07 -25.22 -10.15
CA VAL A 410 23.04 -24.45 -10.83
C VAL A 410 21.96 -23.93 -9.85
N PHE A 411 21.16 -22.95 -10.31
CA PHE A 411 20.07 -22.40 -9.52
C PHE A 411 18.77 -23.19 -9.64
N PHE A 412 18.45 -23.77 -10.82
CA PHE A 412 17.18 -24.45 -11.05
C PHE A 412 17.35 -25.97 -11.01
N LYS A 413 16.40 -26.65 -10.35
CA LYS A 413 16.41 -28.13 -10.22
C LYS A 413 16.22 -28.82 -11.55
N ARG A 414 16.51 -30.13 -11.58
CA ARG A 414 16.18 -31.00 -12.72
C ARG A 414 14.70 -30.95 -13.05
N LEU A 415 14.36 -31.11 -14.32
CA LEU A 415 12.97 -31.23 -14.77
C LEU A 415 12.29 -32.44 -14.13
N SER A 416 11.08 -32.27 -13.64
CA SER A 416 10.27 -33.32 -13.03
C SER A 416 8.79 -32.99 -13.15
N ASN A 417 7.91 -33.94 -12.85
CA ASN A 417 6.46 -33.69 -12.80
C ASN A 417 6.00 -33.09 -11.47
N GLN A 418 6.92 -32.81 -10.56
CA GLN A 418 6.59 -32.21 -9.29
C GLN A 418 6.77 -30.69 -9.35
N ALA A 419 5.70 -29.95 -9.09
CA ALA A 419 5.74 -28.50 -8.95
C ALA A 419 6.70 -28.06 -7.84
N SER A 420 7.38 -26.94 -8.05
CA SER A 420 8.27 -26.38 -7.04
C SER A 420 7.46 -25.78 -5.89
N LYS A 421 7.80 -26.19 -4.69
CA LYS A 421 7.19 -25.68 -3.45
C LYS A 421 7.80 -24.33 -3.06
N ALA A 422 7.17 -23.63 -2.10
CA ALA A 422 7.66 -22.35 -1.59
C ALA A 422 8.95 -22.51 -0.79
N THR A 423 10.07 -22.00 -1.31
CA THR A 423 11.39 -22.09 -0.67
C THR A 423 12.11 -20.75 -0.62
N SER A 424 13.06 -20.61 0.28
CA SER A 424 13.84 -19.39 0.46
C SER A 424 14.71 -19.03 -0.77
N ARG A 425 14.90 -19.95 -1.73
CA ARG A 425 15.64 -19.73 -2.96
C ARG A 425 15.04 -18.59 -3.80
N TYR A 426 13.74 -18.40 -3.73
CA TYR A 426 13.02 -17.31 -4.41
C TYR A 426 12.77 -16.08 -3.54
N VAL A 427 13.24 -16.05 -2.31
CA VAL A 427 13.17 -14.86 -1.47
C VAL A 427 14.38 -13.98 -1.76
N MET A 428 14.17 -12.86 -2.40
CA MET A 428 15.20 -11.96 -2.91
C MET A 428 15.10 -10.59 -2.23
N ASP A 429 16.22 -9.86 -2.22
CA ASP A 429 16.22 -8.45 -1.81
C ASP A 429 15.46 -7.60 -2.83
N ASN A 430 14.52 -6.78 -2.35
CA ASN A 430 13.71 -5.91 -3.20
C ASN A 430 14.13 -4.44 -2.97
N ASN A 431 15.25 -4.06 -3.56
CA ASN A 431 15.75 -2.69 -3.55
C ASN A 431 15.46 -2.06 -4.91
N VAL A 432 14.83 -0.89 -4.90
CA VAL A 432 14.35 -0.26 -6.13
C VAL A 432 14.70 1.22 -6.16
N LEU A 433 15.07 1.70 -7.34
CA LEU A 433 15.27 3.10 -7.70
C LEU A 433 14.48 3.39 -8.97
N GLU A 434 13.61 4.40 -8.93
CA GLU A 434 12.70 4.72 -10.03
C GLU A 434 12.83 6.18 -10.44
N LEU A 435 13.07 6.43 -11.73
CA LEU A 435 12.88 7.77 -12.29
C LEU A 435 11.39 7.92 -12.63
N GLN A 436 10.64 8.44 -11.65
CA GLN A 436 9.17 8.48 -11.68
C GLN A 436 8.65 9.49 -12.71
N SER A 437 9.24 10.68 -12.74
CA SER A 437 8.81 11.71 -13.69
C SER A 437 9.94 12.64 -14.07
N VAL A 438 9.88 13.11 -15.32
CA VAL A 438 10.65 14.23 -15.83
C VAL A 438 9.68 15.16 -16.57
N SER A 439 9.67 16.43 -16.21
CA SER A 439 8.83 17.45 -16.84
C SER A 439 9.70 18.61 -17.31
N MET A 440 9.51 19.00 -18.55
CA MET A 440 10.14 20.17 -19.15
C MET A 440 9.07 21.09 -19.68
N GLN A 441 9.17 22.37 -19.35
CA GLN A 441 8.23 23.40 -19.81
C GLN A 441 9.00 24.58 -20.32
N TYR A 442 8.53 25.12 -21.41
CA TYR A 442 9.05 26.36 -21.98
C TYR A 442 7.90 27.34 -22.22
N LYS A 443 8.00 28.52 -21.63
CA LYS A 443 7.03 29.60 -21.79
C LYS A 443 7.49 30.54 -22.89
N LEU A 444 6.84 30.45 -24.03
CA LEU A 444 7.16 31.27 -25.20
C LEU A 444 6.43 32.63 -25.10
N HIS A 445 7.21 33.70 -24.95
CA HIS A 445 6.77 35.09 -25.08
C HIS A 445 7.25 35.64 -26.38
N SER A 446 6.35 36.05 -27.26
CA SER A 446 6.72 36.63 -28.54
C SER A 446 5.78 37.77 -28.91
N LYS A 447 6.33 38.90 -29.27
CA LYS A 447 5.57 40.04 -29.83
C LYS A 447 4.80 39.64 -31.10
N TRP A 448 5.32 38.68 -31.85
CA TRP A 448 4.65 38.14 -33.02
C TRP A 448 3.37 37.35 -32.64
N LEU A 449 3.43 36.54 -31.57
CA LEU A 449 2.25 35.84 -31.04
C LEU A 449 1.19 36.83 -30.54
N ALA A 450 1.62 37.85 -29.80
CA ALA A 450 0.73 38.89 -29.27
C ALA A 450 0.03 39.68 -30.40
N ASN A 451 0.77 40.09 -31.42
CA ASN A 451 0.23 40.91 -32.50
C ASN A 451 -0.63 40.12 -33.49
N ARG A 452 -0.23 38.88 -33.83
CA ARG A 452 -0.89 38.06 -34.85
C ARG A 452 -2.04 37.26 -34.33
N PHE A 453 -1.93 36.70 -33.12
CA PHE A 453 -2.89 35.77 -32.54
C PHE A 453 -3.55 36.29 -31.26
N LYS A 454 -3.18 37.49 -30.80
CA LYS A 454 -3.61 38.07 -29.51
C LYS A 454 -3.30 37.17 -28.30
N LEU A 455 -2.25 36.39 -28.42
CA LEU A 455 -1.79 35.49 -27.37
C LEU A 455 -0.79 36.18 -26.46
N GLN A 456 -1.01 36.18 -25.15
CA GLN A 456 -0.04 36.69 -24.16
C GLN A 456 1.19 35.80 -24.09
N SER A 457 0.97 34.50 -24.11
CA SER A 457 2.07 33.51 -24.12
C SER A 457 1.56 32.13 -24.55
N ALA A 458 2.49 31.27 -24.97
CA ALA A 458 2.25 29.85 -25.19
C ALA A 458 3.19 29.05 -24.29
N ILE A 459 2.66 28.05 -23.56
CA ILE A 459 3.47 27.15 -22.75
C ILE A 459 3.51 25.80 -23.46
N LEU A 460 4.72 25.38 -23.81
CA LEU A 460 5.01 24.06 -24.36
C LEU A 460 5.49 23.19 -23.21
N ALA A 461 4.88 22.05 -23.01
CA ALA A 461 5.29 21.12 -21.95
C ALA A 461 5.41 19.69 -22.47
N VAL A 462 6.44 18.99 -21.98
CA VAL A 462 6.65 17.56 -22.19
C VAL A 462 6.77 16.91 -20.80
N ASN A 463 5.92 15.94 -20.54
CA ASN A 463 5.92 15.16 -19.31
C ASN A 463 6.21 13.69 -19.67
N LEU A 464 7.16 13.13 -18.99
CA LEU A 464 7.62 11.76 -19.14
C LEU A 464 7.42 11.07 -17.78
N ASN A 465 6.64 10.00 -17.73
CA ASN A 465 6.40 9.27 -16.50
C ASN A 465 6.88 7.81 -16.64
N ASP A 466 7.26 7.23 -15.52
CA ASP A 466 7.71 5.83 -15.41
C ASP A 466 8.85 5.48 -16.38
N LEU A 467 9.84 6.37 -16.47
CA LEU A 467 10.91 6.28 -17.46
C LEU A 467 11.83 5.10 -17.23
N ILE A 468 12.30 4.95 -16.00
CA ILE A 468 13.34 4.00 -15.65
C ILE A 468 13.02 3.39 -14.30
N HIS A 469 13.12 2.06 -14.25
CA HIS A 469 13.01 1.26 -13.04
C HIS A 469 14.27 0.41 -12.92
N TRP A 470 15.07 0.65 -11.88
CA TRP A 470 16.21 -0.17 -11.49
C TRP A 470 15.85 -0.94 -10.22
N GLY A 471 15.79 -2.24 -10.31
CA GLY A 471 15.48 -3.11 -9.17
C GLY A 471 16.54 -4.19 -9.00
N SER A 472 16.79 -4.60 -7.76
CA SER A 472 17.62 -5.78 -7.46
C SER A 472 16.96 -7.07 -7.95
N VAL A 473 15.63 -7.06 -8.11
CA VAL A 473 14.87 -8.15 -8.71
C VAL A 473 14.25 -7.65 -10.02
N ARG A 474 14.42 -8.43 -11.09
CA ARG A 474 13.73 -8.15 -12.33
C ARG A 474 12.24 -8.33 -12.14
N MET A 475 11.51 -7.23 -12.17
CA MET A 475 10.06 -7.24 -12.13
C MET A 475 9.52 -7.78 -13.45
N GLU A 476 8.96 -8.97 -13.41
CA GLU A 476 8.26 -9.55 -14.55
C GLU A 476 6.80 -9.12 -14.48
N ARG A 477 6.41 -8.21 -15.33
CA ARG A 477 5.00 -7.87 -15.47
C ARG A 477 4.28 -8.98 -16.21
N GLY A 478 3.05 -9.29 -15.79
CA GLY A 478 2.21 -10.26 -16.48
C GLY A 478 1.96 -9.86 -17.94
N THR A 479 1.62 -10.82 -18.76
CA THR A 479 1.35 -10.61 -20.19
C THR A 479 0.18 -9.65 -20.46
N GLY A 480 -0.73 -9.47 -19.49
CA GLY A 480 -1.89 -8.61 -19.62
C GLY A 480 -1.60 -7.10 -19.59
N TYR A 481 -0.53 -6.68 -18.90
CA TYR A 481 -0.16 -5.27 -18.78
C TYR A 481 1.35 -5.09 -18.88
N PRO A 482 1.88 -4.92 -20.10
CA PRO A 482 3.29 -4.58 -20.27
C PRO A 482 3.61 -3.21 -19.65
N TYR A 483 4.88 -3.02 -19.26
CA TYR A 483 5.33 -1.75 -18.74
C TYR A 483 5.17 -0.66 -19.82
N ALA A 484 4.26 0.28 -19.59
CA ALA A 484 4.04 1.41 -20.48
C ALA A 484 4.77 2.64 -19.93
N ARG A 485 5.69 3.17 -20.69
CA ARG A 485 6.23 4.53 -20.47
C ARG A 485 5.21 5.52 -20.99
N ASN A 486 4.88 6.51 -20.17
CA ASN A 486 3.93 7.54 -20.57
C ASN A 486 4.69 8.79 -21.01
N ILE A 487 4.46 9.20 -22.27
CA ILE A 487 5.00 10.43 -22.85
C ILE A 487 3.82 11.31 -23.23
N GLN A 488 3.73 12.48 -22.62
CA GLN A 488 2.67 13.45 -22.87
C GLN A 488 3.28 14.79 -23.29
N ALA A 489 2.89 15.28 -24.44
CA ALA A 489 3.18 16.66 -24.88
C ALA A 489 1.91 17.50 -24.80
N SER A 490 2.03 18.73 -24.34
CA SER A 490 0.92 19.68 -24.26
C SER A 490 1.33 21.09 -24.68
N VAL A 491 0.37 21.81 -25.24
CA VAL A 491 0.49 23.23 -25.59
C VAL A 491 -0.66 23.95 -24.90
N LYS A 492 -0.34 24.91 -24.04
CA LYS A 492 -1.33 25.78 -23.39
C LYS A 492 -1.18 27.20 -23.95
N LEU A 493 -2.25 27.72 -24.51
CA LEU A 493 -2.31 29.08 -25.04
C LEU A 493 -3.00 29.99 -24.02
N LEU A 494 -2.38 31.15 -23.75
CA LEU A 494 -2.90 32.18 -22.86
C LEU A 494 -3.21 33.42 -23.70
N PHE A 495 -4.47 33.84 -23.69
CA PHE A 495 -4.99 34.97 -24.42
C PHE A 495 -5.01 36.26 -23.58
#